data_382f8d58649390b101e886884a23e28d
#
_entry.id   382f8d58649390b101e886884a23e28d
#
_cell.length_a   1.000
_cell.length_b   1.000
_cell.length_c   1.000
_cell.angle_alpha   90.00
_cell.angle_beta   90.00
_cell.angle_gamma   90.00
#
_symmetry.space_group_name_H-M   'P 1'
#
loop_
_entity.id
_entity.type
_entity.pdbx_description
1 polymer ?
#
loop_
_entity_poly.entity_id
_entity_poly.type
_entity_poly.pdbx_seq_one_letter_code
_entity_poly.pdbx_strand_id
1 'polypeptide(L)'
;MHIISKQQPIVAEQAGVWDGEYVHLDASHNIIDRHKSRLICRLQDGPDGEAKLSQTNIYDWSDGTREIRYFDGVFKSDRVWISNELIEGWTGAVALDPTNRTIMVGWTRPQEPDFRYYEMITVAQDGNAKNRTWHWYRKGRLFQRTLINEVRIAREWQSYDDPAYLRFQARSHT
;
A
#
# COMPACT_ATOMS: atom_id res chain seq x y z
N MET A 1 3.54 -18.98 13.93
CA MET A 1 2.66 -17.82 13.61
C MET A 1 3.56 -16.60 13.52
N HIS A 2 3.56 -15.91 12.38
CA HIS A 2 4.39 -14.75 12.10
C HIS A 2 4.17 -13.63 13.12
N ILE A 3 5.23 -12.92 13.55
CA ILE A 3 5.14 -11.95 14.66
C ILE A 3 4.17 -10.80 14.34
N ILE A 4 4.10 -10.33 13.09
CA ILE A 4 3.15 -9.30 12.67
C ILE A 4 1.71 -9.80 12.85
N SER A 5 1.42 -11.06 12.49
CA SER A 5 0.09 -11.65 12.71
C SER A 5 -0.31 -11.72 14.18
N LYS A 6 0.67 -11.83 15.08
CA LYS A 6 0.45 -11.86 16.52
C LYS A 6 0.25 -10.48 17.14
N GLN A 7 1.06 -9.50 16.72
CA GLN A 7 1.08 -8.17 17.35
C GLN A 7 0.25 -7.12 16.59
N GLN A 8 0.09 -7.31 15.29
CA GLN A 8 -0.63 -6.39 14.39
C GLN A 8 -1.56 -7.19 13.46
N PRO A 9 -2.56 -7.92 13.97
CA PRO A 9 -3.35 -8.86 13.17
C PRO A 9 -4.02 -8.21 11.97
N ILE A 10 -4.54 -6.98 12.09
CA ILE A 10 -5.16 -6.28 10.98
C ILE A 10 -4.14 -5.85 9.90
N VAL A 11 -2.91 -5.53 10.29
CA VAL A 11 -1.81 -5.26 9.33
C VAL A 11 -1.45 -6.54 8.59
N ALA A 12 -1.41 -7.68 9.31
CA ALA A 12 -1.16 -8.98 8.71
C ALA A 12 -2.26 -9.41 7.72
N GLU A 13 -3.50 -9.00 7.95
CA GLU A 13 -4.60 -9.26 7.01
C GLU A 13 -4.42 -8.59 5.63
N GLN A 14 -3.50 -7.67 5.49
CA GLN A 14 -3.16 -7.13 4.17
C GLN A 14 -2.43 -8.17 3.30
N ALA A 15 -1.84 -9.22 3.85
CA ALA A 15 -1.19 -10.27 3.08
C ALA A 15 -2.16 -10.93 2.10
N GLY A 16 -1.68 -11.17 0.88
CA GLY A 16 -2.47 -11.68 -0.24
C GLY A 16 -2.43 -10.76 -1.44
N VAL A 17 -3.35 -10.97 -2.37
CA VAL A 17 -3.42 -10.24 -3.65
C VAL A 17 -4.73 -9.49 -3.73
N TRP A 18 -4.63 -8.21 -4.11
CA TRP A 18 -5.74 -7.27 -4.14
C TRP A 18 -5.82 -6.58 -5.49
N ASP A 19 -6.99 -6.54 -6.09
CA ASP A 19 -7.26 -5.71 -7.26
C ASP A 19 -8.08 -4.49 -6.85
N GLY A 20 -7.75 -3.34 -7.42
CA GLY A 20 -8.40 -2.10 -7.08
C GLY A 20 -8.34 -1.02 -8.15
N GLU A 21 -8.95 0.10 -7.82
CA GLU A 21 -8.93 1.31 -8.61
C GLU A 21 -8.49 2.49 -7.74
N TYR A 22 -7.59 3.29 -8.28
CA TYR A 22 -7.14 4.56 -7.72
C TYR A 22 -7.81 5.71 -8.42
N VAL A 23 -8.35 6.65 -7.65
CA VAL A 23 -8.93 7.90 -8.14
C VAL A 23 -8.24 9.04 -7.43
N HIS A 24 -7.44 9.80 -8.16
CA HIS A 24 -6.75 10.97 -7.65
C HIS A 24 -7.58 12.23 -7.89
N LEU A 25 -7.72 13.06 -6.86
CA LEU A 25 -8.46 14.32 -6.91
C LEU A 25 -7.54 15.47 -6.49
N ASP A 26 -7.62 16.59 -7.18
CA ASP A 26 -6.99 17.84 -6.74
C ASP A 26 -7.70 18.45 -5.51
N ALA A 27 -7.20 19.58 -5.01
CA ALA A 27 -7.78 20.28 -3.86
C ALA A 27 -9.19 20.87 -4.15
N SER A 28 -9.56 20.99 -5.41
CA SER A 28 -10.89 21.46 -5.86
C SER A 28 -11.84 20.29 -6.18
N HIS A 29 -11.43 19.06 -5.86
CA HIS A 29 -12.19 17.82 -6.05
C HIS A 29 -12.36 17.37 -7.52
N ASN A 30 -11.59 17.93 -8.45
CA ASN A 30 -11.55 17.42 -9.82
C ASN A 30 -10.72 16.13 -9.87
N ILE A 31 -11.19 15.15 -10.64
CA ILE A 31 -10.41 13.95 -10.92
C ILE A 31 -9.26 14.32 -11.84
N ILE A 32 -8.03 14.09 -11.40
CA ILE A 32 -6.80 14.39 -12.13
C ILE A 32 -6.10 13.15 -12.67
N ASP A 33 -6.41 11.97 -12.11
CA ASP A 33 -5.92 10.69 -12.59
C ASP A 33 -6.81 9.55 -12.10
N ARG A 34 -6.87 8.47 -12.90
CA ARG A 34 -7.54 7.23 -12.56
C ARG A 34 -6.82 6.06 -13.20
N HIS A 35 -6.52 5.05 -12.40
CA HIS A 35 -5.88 3.82 -12.89
C HIS A 35 -6.29 2.61 -12.08
N LYS A 36 -6.14 1.43 -12.67
CA LYS A 36 -6.29 0.14 -11.99
C LYS A 36 -5.00 -0.23 -11.27
N SER A 37 -5.13 -1.07 -10.26
CA SER A 37 -3.98 -1.57 -9.54
C SER A 37 -4.13 -3.04 -9.18
N ARG A 38 -2.99 -3.71 -9.05
CA ARG A 38 -2.86 -4.98 -8.34
C ARG A 38 -1.77 -4.86 -7.30
N LEU A 39 -2.11 -5.21 -6.06
CA LEU A 39 -1.17 -5.22 -4.95
C LEU A 39 -0.91 -6.67 -4.54
N ILE A 40 0.36 -7.02 -4.41
CA ILE A 40 0.81 -8.31 -3.89
C ILE A 40 1.50 -8.03 -2.57
N CYS A 41 0.84 -8.38 -1.46
CA CYS A 41 1.34 -8.12 -0.11
C CYS A 41 1.81 -9.42 0.52
N ARG A 42 3.02 -9.42 1.09
CA ARG A 42 3.70 -10.61 1.61
C ARG A 42 4.08 -10.41 3.07
N LEU A 43 3.73 -11.40 3.91
CA LEU A 43 4.36 -11.55 5.22
C LEU A 43 5.46 -12.58 5.09
N GLN A 44 6.69 -12.21 5.45
CA GLN A 44 7.86 -13.09 5.34
C GLN A 44 8.91 -12.71 6.37
N ASP A 45 9.78 -13.65 6.69
CA ASP A 45 10.97 -13.38 7.49
C ASP A 45 12.13 -13.03 6.56
N GLY A 46 12.87 -11.99 6.90
CA GLY A 46 14.08 -11.60 6.19
C GLY A 46 15.25 -12.54 6.51
N PRO A 47 16.40 -12.36 5.81
CA PRO A 47 17.60 -13.20 6.01
C PRO A 47 18.11 -13.21 7.44
N ASP A 48 17.93 -12.11 8.16
CA ASP A 48 18.38 -11.95 9.55
C ASP A 48 17.29 -12.28 10.58
N GLY A 49 16.21 -12.94 10.17
CA GLY A 49 15.06 -13.27 11.00
C GLY A 49 14.15 -12.07 11.30
N GLU A 50 14.32 -10.95 10.61
CA GLU A 50 13.46 -9.78 10.72
C GLU A 50 12.08 -10.08 10.12
N ALA A 51 11.02 -9.75 10.86
CA ALA A 51 9.66 -9.85 10.32
C ALA A 51 9.40 -8.72 9.33
N LYS A 52 8.95 -9.06 8.13
CA LYS A 52 8.72 -8.12 7.02
C LYS A 52 7.30 -8.17 6.51
N LEU A 53 6.79 -7.01 6.14
CA LEU A 53 5.64 -6.82 5.26
C LEU A 53 6.15 -6.15 3.99
N SER A 54 6.24 -6.89 2.90
CA SER A 54 6.62 -6.32 1.60
C SER A 54 5.42 -6.24 0.68
N GLN A 55 5.45 -5.28 -0.23
CA GLN A 55 4.35 -5.03 -1.15
C GLN A 55 4.89 -4.68 -2.54
N THR A 56 4.32 -5.33 -3.55
CA THR A 56 4.49 -4.95 -4.94
C THR A 56 3.19 -4.33 -5.43
N ASN A 57 3.27 -3.11 -5.95
CA ASN A 57 2.15 -2.43 -6.58
C ASN A 57 2.35 -2.42 -8.09
N ILE A 58 1.35 -2.91 -8.81
CA ILE A 58 1.29 -2.86 -10.27
C ILE A 58 0.16 -1.89 -10.60
N TYR A 59 0.46 -0.84 -11.34
CA TYR A 59 -0.49 0.17 -11.77
C TYR A 59 -0.68 0.09 -13.28
N ASP A 60 -1.93 0.11 -13.74
CA ASP A 60 -2.31 0.01 -15.15
C ASP A 60 -3.24 1.16 -15.52
N TRP A 61 -2.81 2.00 -16.46
CA TRP A 61 -3.62 3.08 -17.02
C TRP A 61 -4.34 2.64 -18.29
N SER A 62 -5.41 3.35 -18.63
CA SER A 62 -6.23 3.05 -19.82
C SER A 62 -5.52 3.26 -21.15
N ASP A 63 -4.44 4.05 -21.16
CA ASP A 63 -3.58 4.26 -22.35
C ASP A 63 -2.58 3.13 -22.58
N GLY A 64 -2.56 2.11 -21.70
CA GLY A 64 -1.65 0.98 -21.74
C GLY A 64 -0.35 1.20 -20.98
N THR A 65 -0.18 2.34 -20.33
CA THR A 65 0.95 2.59 -19.42
C THR A 65 0.87 1.67 -18.21
N ARG A 66 2.01 1.10 -17.82
CA ARG A 66 2.16 0.28 -16.61
C ARG A 66 3.35 0.75 -15.78
N GLU A 67 3.17 0.79 -14.47
CA GLU A 67 4.23 1.06 -13.52
C GLU A 67 4.24 -0.02 -12.42
N ILE A 68 5.43 -0.42 -11.97
CA ILE A 68 5.59 -1.35 -10.85
C ILE A 68 6.44 -0.67 -9.78
N ARG A 69 5.97 -0.70 -8.54
CA ARG A 69 6.67 -0.19 -7.36
C ARG A 69 6.79 -1.25 -6.30
N TYR A 70 7.93 -1.25 -5.61
CA TYR A 70 8.24 -2.17 -4.53
C TYR A 70 8.38 -1.40 -3.22
N PHE A 71 7.81 -1.98 -2.17
CA PHE A 71 7.86 -1.42 -0.82
C PHE A 71 8.23 -2.54 0.14
N ASP A 72 9.34 -2.39 0.83
CA ASP A 72 9.79 -3.33 1.84
C ASP A 72 9.73 -2.67 3.21
N GLY A 73 8.93 -3.26 4.10
CA GLY A 73 8.76 -2.78 5.44
C GLY A 73 9.27 -3.79 6.46
N VAL A 74 10.01 -3.32 7.46
CA VAL A 74 10.53 -4.09 8.57
C VAL A 74 9.72 -3.82 9.83
N PHE A 75 9.26 -4.87 10.49
CA PHE A 75 8.51 -4.74 11.74
C PHE A 75 9.47 -4.46 12.90
N LYS A 76 9.25 -3.34 13.58
CA LYS A 76 9.99 -2.94 14.79
C LYS A 76 9.03 -2.34 15.81
N SER A 77 9.14 -2.78 17.05
CA SER A 77 8.31 -2.37 18.18
C SER A 77 6.84 -2.71 17.94
N ASP A 78 6.06 -1.80 17.41
CA ASP A 78 4.61 -1.95 17.20
C ASP A 78 4.17 -1.55 15.77
N ARG A 79 5.12 -1.36 14.84
CA ARG A 79 4.87 -0.85 13.50
C ARG A 79 5.75 -1.51 12.46
N VAL A 80 5.29 -1.43 11.21
CA VAL A 80 6.11 -1.73 10.05
C VAL A 80 6.71 -0.42 9.54
N TRP A 81 8.02 -0.35 9.49
CA TRP A 81 8.78 0.80 9.02
C TRP A 81 9.28 0.57 7.61
N ILE A 82 9.10 1.56 6.75
CA ILE A 82 9.57 1.58 5.37
C ILE A 82 10.55 2.72 5.24
N SER A 83 11.74 2.42 4.70
CA SER A 83 12.75 3.44 4.42
C SER A 83 13.49 3.04 3.15
N ASN A 84 13.42 3.88 2.12
CA ASN A 84 14.15 3.77 0.88
C ASN A 84 14.43 5.16 0.30
N GLU A 85 14.98 5.23 -0.90
CA GLU A 85 15.35 6.51 -1.54
C GLU A 85 14.14 7.42 -1.82
N LEU A 86 12.94 6.85 -1.95
CA LEU A 86 11.73 7.58 -2.32
C LEU A 86 10.89 8.00 -1.13
N ILE A 87 10.80 7.13 -0.12
CA ILE A 87 9.90 7.32 1.02
C ILE A 87 10.52 6.85 2.33
N GLU A 88 10.14 7.53 3.39
CA GLU A 88 10.39 7.13 4.77
C GLU A 88 9.11 7.24 5.59
N GLY A 89 8.75 6.17 6.30
CA GLY A 89 7.52 6.19 7.08
C GLY A 89 7.16 4.87 7.75
N TRP A 90 5.92 4.77 8.14
CA TRP A 90 5.43 3.64 8.91
C TRP A 90 3.98 3.29 8.55
N THR A 91 3.61 2.04 8.84
CA THR A 91 2.23 1.57 8.88
C THR A 91 1.96 0.79 10.16
N GLY A 92 0.75 0.92 10.71
CA GLY A 92 0.35 0.23 11.93
C GLY A 92 -1.15 0.31 12.18
N ALA A 93 -1.66 -0.64 12.95
CA ALA A 93 -3.05 -0.66 13.40
C ALA A 93 -3.32 0.51 14.36
N VAL A 94 -4.54 1.04 14.30
CA VAL A 94 -5.05 2.02 15.26
C VAL A 94 -6.42 1.57 15.76
N ALA A 95 -6.58 1.65 17.07
CA ALA A 95 -7.84 1.31 17.74
C ALA A 95 -8.77 2.54 17.75
N LEU A 96 -9.48 2.76 16.63
CA LEU A 96 -10.48 3.84 16.53
C LEU A 96 -11.86 3.41 17.02
N ASP A 97 -12.12 2.13 17.00
CA ASP A 97 -13.40 1.53 17.39
C ASP A 97 -13.20 0.09 17.93
N PRO A 98 -14.23 -0.55 18.50
CA PRO A 98 -14.12 -1.90 19.05
C PRO A 98 -13.75 -2.98 18.01
N THR A 99 -13.93 -2.72 16.72
CA THR A 99 -13.64 -3.70 15.66
C THR A 99 -12.16 -3.76 15.28
N ASN A 100 -11.39 -2.72 15.61
CA ASN A 100 -9.95 -2.60 15.33
C ASN A 100 -9.58 -2.94 13.86
N ARG A 101 -10.40 -2.47 12.90
CA ARG A 101 -10.24 -2.77 11.47
C ARG A 101 -9.51 -1.67 10.70
N THR A 102 -8.89 -0.72 11.40
CA THR A 102 -8.26 0.45 10.79
C THR A 102 -6.75 0.40 10.91
N ILE A 103 -6.08 0.71 9.81
CA ILE A 103 -4.63 0.86 9.71
C ILE A 103 -4.34 2.30 9.29
N MET A 104 -3.35 2.91 9.92
CA MET A 104 -2.82 4.21 9.51
C MET A 104 -1.44 4.05 8.91
N VAL A 105 -1.17 4.90 7.93
CA VAL A 105 0.13 5.00 7.26
C VAL A 105 0.54 6.47 7.23
N GLY A 106 1.80 6.73 7.51
CA GLY A 106 2.37 8.07 7.39
C GLY A 106 3.74 7.99 6.73
N TRP A 107 3.98 8.80 5.69
CA TRP A 107 5.27 8.88 5.04
C TRP A 107 5.68 10.32 4.74
N THR A 108 6.96 10.45 4.56
CA THR A 108 7.62 11.63 4.00
C THR A 108 8.43 11.22 2.77
N ARG A 109 8.85 12.19 2.01
CA ARG A 109 9.86 12.00 0.96
C ARG A 109 11.15 12.65 1.41
N PRO A 110 12.27 11.92 1.56
CA PRO A 110 13.54 12.49 2.01
C PRO A 110 14.00 13.67 1.15
N GLN A 111 13.72 13.63 -0.15
CA GLN A 111 14.07 14.68 -1.11
C GLN A 111 13.10 15.87 -1.14
N GLU A 112 11.94 15.76 -0.49
CA GLU A 112 10.89 16.79 -0.45
C GLU A 112 10.50 17.08 1.01
N PRO A 113 11.26 17.89 1.77
CA PRO A 113 11.03 18.07 3.22
C PRO A 113 9.68 18.67 3.58
N ASP A 114 9.05 19.40 2.66
CA ASP A 114 7.72 19.97 2.84
C ASP A 114 6.57 19.01 2.51
N PHE A 115 6.89 17.81 2.02
CA PHE A 115 5.91 16.82 1.65
C PHE A 115 5.52 15.96 2.87
N ARG A 116 4.21 15.71 3.02
CA ARG A 116 3.64 14.76 3.98
C ARG A 116 2.51 14.01 3.33
N TYR A 117 2.39 12.77 3.72
CA TYR A 117 1.37 11.86 3.25
C TYR A 117 0.79 11.09 4.41
N TYR A 118 -0.53 11.02 4.44
CA TYR A 118 -1.26 10.22 5.41
C TYR A 118 -2.27 9.36 4.70
N GLU A 119 -2.40 8.12 5.15
CA GLU A 119 -3.36 7.17 4.63
C GLU A 119 -4.12 6.52 5.76
N MET A 120 -5.42 6.36 5.57
CA MET A 120 -6.26 5.49 6.38
C MET A 120 -6.72 4.32 5.52
N ILE A 121 -6.56 3.11 6.03
CA ILE A 121 -7.00 1.87 5.42
C ILE A 121 -8.03 1.24 6.35
N THR A 122 -9.23 0.94 5.84
CA THR A 122 -10.24 0.17 6.56
C THR A 122 -10.45 -1.15 5.85
N VAL A 123 -10.29 -2.26 6.58
CA VAL A 123 -10.48 -3.62 6.06
C VAL A 123 -11.87 -4.10 6.46
N ALA A 124 -12.63 -4.63 5.51
CA ALA A 124 -13.96 -5.19 5.74
C ALA A 124 -13.92 -6.36 6.76
N GLN A 125 -15.04 -6.62 7.42
CA GLN A 125 -15.14 -7.63 8.48
C GLN A 125 -14.75 -9.04 8.00
N ASP A 126 -15.10 -9.39 6.77
CA ASP A 126 -14.78 -10.67 6.13
C ASP A 126 -13.34 -10.73 5.57
N GLY A 127 -12.62 -9.61 5.60
CA GLY A 127 -11.27 -9.47 5.08
C GLY A 127 -11.17 -9.50 3.55
N ASN A 128 -12.28 -9.38 2.80
CA ASN A 128 -12.29 -9.53 1.35
C ASN A 128 -12.34 -8.19 0.60
N ALA A 129 -12.53 -7.08 1.30
CA ALA A 129 -12.47 -5.75 0.74
C ALA A 129 -11.68 -4.81 1.66
N LYS A 130 -11.08 -3.79 1.10
CA LYS A 130 -10.49 -2.68 1.85
C LYS A 130 -10.67 -1.37 1.10
N ASN A 131 -10.89 -0.32 1.87
CA ASN A 131 -10.97 1.05 1.38
C ASN A 131 -9.77 1.83 1.90
N ARG A 132 -9.18 2.66 1.04
CA ARG A 132 -8.03 3.47 1.40
C ARG A 132 -8.28 4.91 1.01
N THR A 133 -7.91 5.83 1.88
CA THR A 133 -8.03 7.27 1.64
C THR A 133 -6.70 7.92 1.93
N TRP A 134 -6.13 8.58 0.92
CA TRP A 134 -4.86 9.27 1.02
C TRP A 134 -5.05 10.78 1.06
N HIS A 135 -4.27 11.45 1.90
CA HIS A 135 -4.16 12.89 1.95
C HIS A 135 -2.72 13.31 1.72
N TRP A 136 -2.52 14.13 0.68
CA TRP A 136 -1.21 14.59 0.23
C TRP A 136 -1.05 16.07 0.57
N TYR A 137 -0.05 16.36 1.40
CA TYR A 137 0.24 17.72 1.86
C TYR A 137 1.57 18.20 1.31
N ARG A 138 1.62 19.48 0.93
CA ARG A 138 2.85 20.20 0.61
C ARG A 138 2.80 21.56 1.31
N LYS A 139 3.86 21.89 2.06
CA LYS A 139 3.92 23.11 2.89
C LYS A 139 2.70 23.27 3.81
N GLY A 140 2.28 22.19 4.45
CA GLY A 140 1.12 22.14 5.34
C GLY A 140 -0.26 22.28 4.68
N ARG A 141 -0.34 22.35 3.34
CA ARG A 141 -1.60 22.47 2.60
C ARG A 141 -1.93 21.17 1.89
N LEU A 142 -3.17 20.73 2.03
CA LEU A 142 -3.71 19.63 1.25
C LEU A 142 -3.76 20.05 -0.23
N PHE A 143 -3.11 19.30 -1.12
CA PHE A 143 -3.13 19.58 -2.55
C PHE A 143 -3.73 18.45 -3.38
N GLN A 144 -3.80 17.22 -2.82
CA GLN A 144 -4.35 16.06 -3.50
C GLN A 144 -4.93 15.08 -2.50
N ARG A 145 -5.97 14.37 -2.90
CA ARG A 145 -6.48 13.17 -2.23
C ARG A 145 -6.48 12.00 -3.20
N THR A 146 -6.42 10.79 -2.66
CA THR A 146 -6.60 9.58 -3.45
C THR A 146 -7.61 8.68 -2.75
N LEU A 147 -8.59 8.21 -3.48
CA LEU A 147 -9.57 7.23 -3.02
C LEU A 147 -9.27 5.91 -3.70
N ILE A 148 -9.25 4.82 -2.94
CA ILE A 148 -8.92 3.51 -3.46
C ILE A 148 -9.89 2.50 -2.87
N ASN A 149 -10.49 1.70 -3.74
CA ASN A 149 -11.30 0.56 -3.36
C ASN A 149 -10.64 -0.70 -3.89
N GLU A 150 -10.43 -1.68 -3.03
CA GLU A 150 -9.74 -2.92 -3.36
C GLU A 150 -10.55 -4.13 -2.92
N VAL A 151 -10.54 -5.17 -3.74
CA VAL A 151 -11.09 -6.49 -3.45
C VAL A 151 -9.96 -7.52 -3.42
N ARG A 152 -10.03 -8.45 -2.48
CA ARG A 152 -9.07 -9.55 -2.40
C ARG A 152 -9.37 -10.58 -3.47
N ILE A 153 -8.40 -10.88 -4.32
CA ILE A 153 -8.51 -11.91 -5.35
C ILE A 153 -7.83 -13.23 -4.96
N ALA A 154 -6.86 -13.17 -4.03
CA ALA A 154 -6.23 -14.37 -3.47
C ALA A 154 -5.67 -14.09 -2.06
N ARG A 155 -5.74 -15.09 -1.17
CA ARG A 155 -5.04 -15.06 0.12
C ARG A 155 -3.58 -15.50 -0.02
N GLU A 156 -3.35 -16.48 -0.89
CA GLU A 156 -2.02 -16.99 -1.21
C GLU A 156 -1.40 -16.12 -2.31
N TRP A 157 -0.29 -15.49 -2.00
CA TRP A 157 0.40 -14.56 -2.91
C TRP A 157 1.47 -15.23 -3.78
N GLN A 158 1.91 -16.45 -3.41
CA GLN A 158 3.06 -17.13 -4.01
C GLN A 158 2.91 -17.36 -5.52
N SER A 159 1.71 -17.68 -5.98
CA SER A 159 1.44 -17.87 -7.41
C SER A 159 1.45 -16.56 -8.23
N TYR A 160 1.43 -15.41 -7.57
CA TYR A 160 1.47 -14.08 -8.19
C TYR A 160 2.85 -13.43 -8.12
N ASP A 161 3.80 -14.07 -7.41
CA ASP A 161 5.16 -13.56 -7.21
C ASP A 161 6.15 -14.07 -8.27
N ASP A 162 5.66 -14.68 -9.33
CA ASP A 162 6.48 -15.14 -10.44
C ASP A 162 7.10 -13.92 -11.15
N PRO A 163 8.44 -13.86 -11.29
CA PRO A 163 9.11 -12.81 -12.06
C PRO A 163 8.58 -12.66 -13.50
N ALA A 164 8.08 -13.73 -14.10
CA ALA A 164 7.44 -13.69 -15.41
C ALA A 164 6.11 -12.92 -15.37
N TYR A 165 5.34 -13.06 -14.28
CA TYR A 165 4.11 -12.31 -14.05
C TYR A 165 4.39 -10.82 -13.81
N LEU A 166 5.47 -10.51 -13.08
CA LEU A 166 5.89 -9.13 -12.78
C LEU A 166 6.56 -8.46 -13.99
N ARG A 167 7.21 -9.24 -14.87
CA ARG A 167 7.86 -8.76 -16.09
C ARG A 167 6.90 -8.47 -17.24
N PHE A 168 5.60 -8.54 -17.03
CA PHE A 168 4.65 -8.25 -18.09
C PHE A 168 4.82 -6.82 -18.59
N GLN A 169 5.79 -6.69 -19.50
CA GLN A 169 5.97 -5.70 -20.55
C GLN A 169 5.65 -4.25 -20.19
N ALA A 170 6.66 -3.49 -19.82
CA ALA A 170 6.80 -2.18 -20.43
C ALA A 170 6.79 -2.41 -21.96
N ARG A 171 5.67 -2.20 -22.63
CA ARG A 171 5.67 -2.07 -24.07
C ARG A 171 6.52 -0.85 -24.39
N SER A 172 7.70 -1.09 -24.95
CA SER A 172 8.51 -0.07 -25.59
C SER A 172 7.60 0.67 -26.54
N HIS A 173 7.34 1.92 -26.27
CA HIS A 173 6.82 2.83 -27.26
C HIS A 173 7.97 3.08 -28.26
N THR A 174 7.88 2.41 -29.40
CA THR A 174 8.61 2.80 -30.62
C THR A 174 7.85 3.93 -31.30
#